data_8b5d513d31a009f82bb672ade9de0d18
#
_entry.id   8b5d513d31a009f82bb672ade9de0d18
#
_cell.length_a   1.000
_cell.length_b   1.000
_cell.length_c   1.000
_cell.angle_alpha   90.00
_cell.angle_beta   90.00
_cell.angle_gamma   90.00
#
_symmetry.space_group_name_H-M   'P 1'
#
loop_
_entity.id
_entity.type
_entity.pdbx_description
1 polymer ?
#
loop_
_entity_poly.entity_id
_entity_poly.type
_entity_poly.pdbx_seq_one_letter_code
_entity_poly.pdbx_strand_id
1 'polypeptide(L)'
;MTPTSARPQGLLPRTDIDAWWRDAVIYQIYPRSFADANGDGIGDIQGIREHVDHLVALGVDAVWLSPFYPSPQVDAGYDVSDYFDLAPEY
;
A
#
# COMPACT_ATOMS: atom_id res chain seq x y z
N MET A 1 -8.23 11.11 4.44
CA MET A 1 -7.10 11.32 5.36
C MET A 1 -6.15 12.32 4.76
N THR A 2 -5.73 13.30 5.54
CA THR A 2 -4.73 14.23 5.06
C THR A 2 -3.35 13.63 5.27
N PRO A 3 -2.44 13.77 4.32
CA PRO A 3 -1.09 13.23 4.43
C PRO A 3 -0.17 14.02 5.35
N THR A 4 -0.62 15.16 5.84
CA THR A 4 0.21 16.05 6.63
C THR A 4 0.68 15.44 7.95
N SER A 5 -0.05 14.47 8.48
CA SER A 5 0.31 13.83 9.74
C SER A 5 1.63 13.06 9.68
N ALA A 6 2.10 12.71 8.50
CA ALA A 6 3.35 11.97 8.34
C ALA A 6 4.58 12.86 8.46
N ARG A 7 4.41 14.19 8.46
CA ARG A 7 5.53 15.14 8.50
C ARG A 7 5.58 15.89 9.81
N PRO A 8 6.77 16.02 10.42
CA PRO A 8 6.92 16.83 11.60
C PRO A 8 6.51 18.27 11.35
N GLN A 9 5.88 18.87 12.33
CA GLN A 9 5.64 20.31 12.31
C GLN A 9 6.98 21.03 12.47
N GLY A 10 7.10 22.18 11.85
CA GLY A 10 8.32 22.98 11.94
C GLY A 10 9.30 22.77 10.79
N LEU A 11 9.10 21.77 9.95
CA LEU A 11 9.85 21.67 8.72
C LEU A 11 9.40 22.79 7.77
N LEU A 12 10.34 23.24 6.94
CA LEU A 12 10.01 24.23 5.92
C LEU A 12 8.90 23.69 5.02
N PRO A 13 7.95 24.55 4.64
CA PRO A 13 6.92 24.12 3.70
C PRO A 13 7.55 23.59 2.42
N ARG A 14 6.94 22.58 1.87
CA ARG A 14 7.35 22.06 0.58
C ARG A 14 6.96 23.06 -0.50
N THR A 15 7.95 23.59 -1.18
CA THR A 15 7.72 24.56 -2.25
C THR A 15 7.56 23.91 -3.60
N ASP A 16 7.94 22.63 -3.72
CA ASP A 16 7.87 21.84 -4.94
C ASP A 16 6.98 20.63 -4.68
N ILE A 17 5.67 20.82 -4.85
CA ILE A 17 4.71 19.75 -4.59
C ILE A 17 4.79 18.65 -5.65
N ASP A 18 5.35 18.94 -6.82
CA ASP A 18 5.52 17.93 -7.87
C ASP A 18 6.67 16.97 -7.57
N ALA A 19 7.49 17.30 -6.58
CA ALA A 19 8.63 16.49 -6.18
C ALA A 19 8.52 15.99 -4.73
N TRP A 20 7.31 15.92 -4.18
CA TRP A 20 7.08 15.44 -2.81
C TRP A 20 7.69 14.05 -2.57
N TRP A 21 7.73 13.23 -3.60
CA TRP A 21 8.24 11.87 -3.55
C TRP A 21 9.75 11.82 -3.27
N ARG A 22 10.49 12.91 -3.44
CA ARG A 22 11.93 12.92 -3.16
C ARG A 22 12.24 12.74 -1.68
N ASP A 23 11.35 13.23 -0.80
CA ASP A 23 11.51 13.11 0.63
C ASP A 23 10.54 12.11 1.24
N ALA A 24 9.74 11.45 0.43
CA ALA A 24 8.69 10.58 0.91
C ALA A 24 9.25 9.26 1.41
N VAL A 25 8.64 8.77 2.48
CA VAL A 25 8.83 7.39 2.93
C VAL A 25 7.74 6.56 2.26
N ILE A 26 8.13 5.64 1.40
CA ILE A 26 7.20 4.78 0.67
C ILE A 26 7.30 3.37 1.24
N TYR A 27 6.18 2.84 1.68
CA TYR A 27 6.10 1.51 2.29
C TYR A 27 5.50 0.55 1.27
N GLN A 28 6.23 -0.51 0.96
CA GLN A 28 5.72 -1.53 0.04
C GLN A 28 4.88 -2.55 0.80
N ILE A 29 3.72 -2.88 0.25
CA ILE A 29 2.85 -3.92 0.78
C ILE A 29 2.69 -5.01 -0.27
N TYR A 30 2.96 -6.25 0.13
CA TYR A 30 2.60 -7.43 -0.64
C TYR A 30 1.24 -7.90 -0.11
N PRO A 31 0.13 -7.68 -0.85
CA PRO A 31 -1.21 -7.94 -0.30
C PRO A 31 -1.38 -9.37 0.20
N ARG A 32 -0.79 -10.33 -0.50
CA ARG A 32 -0.94 -11.75 -0.19
C ARG A 32 -0.46 -12.13 1.21
N SER A 33 0.50 -11.39 1.76
CA SER A 33 1.12 -11.75 3.04
C SER A 33 1.02 -10.69 4.11
N PHE A 34 0.40 -9.55 3.85
CA PHE A 34 0.41 -8.44 4.79
C PHE A 34 -0.59 -8.65 5.94
N ALA A 35 -1.85 -8.86 5.63
CA ALA A 35 -2.89 -9.05 6.63
C ALA A 35 -4.09 -9.76 6.02
N ASP A 36 -4.59 -10.76 6.75
CA ASP A 36 -5.70 -11.61 6.34
C ASP A 36 -6.94 -11.24 7.16
N ALA A 37 -7.92 -10.59 6.54
CA ALA A 37 -9.12 -10.15 7.22
C ALA A 37 -10.21 -11.23 7.25
N ASN A 38 -10.24 -12.15 6.29
CA ASN A 38 -11.29 -13.15 6.19
C ASN A 38 -10.89 -14.53 6.74
N GLY A 39 -9.66 -14.69 7.16
CA GLY A 39 -9.21 -15.92 7.81
C GLY A 39 -8.90 -17.08 6.87
N ASP A 40 -8.70 -16.83 5.58
CA ASP A 40 -8.39 -17.89 4.62
C ASP A 40 -6.89 -18.23 4.51
N GLY A 41 -6.06 -17.55 5.27
CA GLY A 41 -4.61 -17.75 5.26
C GLY A 41 -3.88 -16.93 4.20
N ILE A 42 -4.61 -16.14 3.42
CA ILE A 42 -4.05 -15.28 2.38
C ILE A 42 -4.42 -13.85 2.70
N GLY A 43 -3.45 -12.93 2.68
CA GLY A 43 -3.70 -11.53 2.90
C GLY A 43 -4.63 -10.93 1.84
N ASP A 44 -5.32 -9.84 2.20
CA ASP A 44 -6.31 -9.23 1.32
C ASP A 44 -6.35 -7.71 1.50
N ILE A 45 -7.08 -7.05 0.61
CA ILE A 45 -7.20 -5.58 0.62
C ILE A 45 -7.90 -5.11 1.91
N GLN A 46 -8.89 -5.84 2.39
CA GLN A 46 -9.57 -5.50 3.64
C GLN A 46 -8.60 -5.55 4.82
N GLY A 47 -7.69 -6.51 4.84
CA GLY A 47 -6.65 -6.59 5.86
C GLY A 47 -5.75 -5.36 5.84
N ILE A 48 -5.40 -4.87 4.67
CA ILE A 48 -4.63 -3.63 4.54
C ILE A 48 -5.41 -2.46 5.13
N ARG A 49 -6.69 -2.33 4.78
CA ARG A 49 -7.54 -1.26 5.29
C ARG A 49 -7.64 -1.26 6.80
N GLU A 50 -7.70 -2.43 7.41
CA GLU A 50 -7.82 -2.56 8.86
C GLU A 50 -6.53 -2.20 9.60
N HIS A 51 -5.41 -2.09 8.89
CA HIS A 51 -4.12 -1.78 9.46
C HIS A 51 -3.55 -0.42 9.02
N VAL A 52 -4.40 0.46 8.49
CA VAL A 52 -3.98 1.80 8.07
C VAL A 52 -3.39 2.59 9.24
N ASP A 53 -3.96 2.45 10.43
CA ASP A 53 -3.46 3.15 11.61
C ASP A 53 -2.02 2.76 11.95
N HIS A 54 -1.65 1.51 11.72
CA HIS A 54 -0.27 1.06 11.90
C HIS A 54 0.66 1.79 10.92
N LEU A 55 0.25 1.94 9.67
CA LEU A 55 1.04 2.64 8.67
C LEU A 55 1.18 4.12 9.01
N VAL A 56 0.12 4.74 9.50
CA VAL A 56 0.17 6.13 9.97
C VAL A 56 1.15 6.27 11.13
N ALA A 57 1.13 5.33 12.07
CA ALA A 57 2.02 5.36 13.23
C ALA A 57 3.50 5.21 12.82
N LEU A 58 3.77 4.51 11.72
CA LEU A 58 5.13 4.39 11.19
C LEU A 58 5.61 5.67 10.49
N GLY A 59 4.69 6.61 10.20
CA GLY A 59 5.06 7.86 9.55
C GLY A 59 5.30 7.74 8.05
N VAL A 60 4.67 6.76 7.38
CA VAL A 60 4.82 6.62 5.95
C VAL A 60 4.00 7.66 5.20
N ASP A 61 4.51 8.12 4.07
CA ASP A 61 3.84 9.13 3.24
C ASP A 61 3.00 8.49 2.16
N ALA A 62 3.35 7.29 1.72
CA ALA A 62 2.65 6.58 0.67
C ALA A 62 2.85 5.09 0.81
N VAL A 63 1.96 4.32 0.21
CA VAL A 63 2.14 2.87 0.10
C VAL A 63 2.19 2.48 -1.37
N TRP A 64 3.00 1.48 -1.66
CA TRP A 64 3.08 0.84 -2.95
C TRP A 64 2.60 -0.59 -2.79
N LEU A 65 1.51 -0.94 -3.48
CA LEU A 65 0.99 -2.30 -3.46
C LEU A 65 1.63 -3.11 -4.57
N SER A 66 2.15 -4.30 -4.22
CA SER A 66 2.48 -5.29 -5.23
C SER A 66 1.20 -5.68 -5.98
N PRO A 67 1.29 -6.22 -7.19
CA PRO A 67 0.11 -6.47 -8.02
C PRO A 67 -0.97 -7.29 -7.31
N PHE A 68 -2.22 -6.86 -7.49
CA PHE A 68 -3.41 -7.47 -6.88
C PHE A 68 -4.42 -7.91 -7.94
N TYR A 69 -4.04 -7.91 -9.19
CA TYR A 69 -4.87 -8.33 -10.31
C TYR A 69 -4.96 -9.86 -10.37
N PRO A 70 -5.99 -10.42 -11.03
CA PRO A 70 -6.02 -11.84 -11.30
C PRO A 70 -4.74 -12.30 -11.99
N SER A 71 -4.17 -13.41 -11.50
CA SER A 71 -2.87 -13.87 -11.95
C SER A 71 -2.74 -15.37 -11.67
N PRO A 72 -2.08 -16.16 -12.54
CA PRO A 72 -1.72 -17.53 -12.23
C PRO A 72 -0.63 -17.66 -11.17
N GLN A 73 -0.07 -16.55 -10.68
CA GLN A 73 0.90 -16.52 -9.60
C GLN A 73 2.22 -17.24 -9.90
N VAL A 74 2.60 -17.27 -11.15
CA VAL A 74 3.90 -17.84 -11.54
C VAL A 74 5.02 -16.86 -11.19
N ASP A 75 4.71 -15.54 -11.22
CA ASP A 75 5.66 -14.47 -10.94
C ASP A 75 5.11 -13.53 -9.87
N ALA A 76 4.63 -14.08 -8.77
CA ALA A 76 4.17 -13.35 -7.58
C ALA A 76 3.13 -12.26 -7.91
N GLY A 77 2.31 -12.47 -8.93
CA GLY A 77 1.27 -11.54 -9.34
C GLY A 77 1.67 -10.57 -10.44
N TYR A 78 2.95 -10.50 -10.79
CA TYR A 78 3.39 -9.65 -11.90
C TYR A 78 3.01 -10.19 -13.27
N ASP A 79 2.65 -11.47 -13.35
CA ASP A 79 2.09 -12.13 -14.52
C ASP A 79 0.57 -11.93 -14.55
N VAL A 80 0.14 -10.70 -14.85
CA VAL A 80 -1.26 -10.29 -14.74
C VAL A 80 -2.09 -10.89 -15.87
N SER A 81 -3.20 -11.55 -15.52
CA SER A 81 -4.14 -12.10 -16.50
C SER A 81 -5.30 -11.16 -16.83
N ASP A 82 -5.62 -10.21 -15.93
CA ASP A 82 -6.69 -9.23 -16.16
C ASP A 82 -6.35 -7.94 -15.41
N TYR A 83 -6.16 -6.85 -16.15
CA TYR A 83 -5.85 -5.55 -15.56
C TYR A 83 -7.08 -4.78 -15.10
N PHE A 84 -8.27 -5.32 -15.29
CA PHE A 84 -9.52 -4.62 -14.99
C PHE A 84 -10.25 -5.18 -13.79
N ASP A 85 -9.63 -6.10 -13.07
CA ASP A 85 -10.29 -6.77 -11.95
C ASP A 85 -9.33 -6.94 -10.79
N LEU A 86 -9.89 -7.22 -9.62
CA LEU A 86 -9.15 -7.62 -8.43
C LEU A 86 -9.10 -9.15 -8.39
N ALA A 87 -7.96 -9.70 -7.99
CA ALA A 87 -7.88 -11.14 -7.80
C ALA A 87 -8.93 -11.60 -6.77
N PRO A 88 -9.62 -12.72 -7.00
CA PRO A 88 -10.68 -13.15 -6.09
C PRO A 88 -10.21 -13.37 -4.66
N GLU A 89 -8.96 -13.74 -4.46
CA GLU A 89 -8.39 -14.00 -3.15
C GLU A 89 -8.09 -12.71 -2.36
N TYR A 90 -8.07 -11.56 -2.99
CA TYR A 90 -7.74 -10.28 -2.35
C TYR A 90 -8.99 -9.37 -2.14
#